data_368902b554f1fbd1aee9c2dba4a331d2
#
_entry.id   368902b554f1fbd1aee9c2dba4a331d2
#
_cell.length_a   1.000
_cell.length_b   1.000
_cell.length_c   1.000
_cell.angle_alpha   90.00
_cell.angle_beta   90.00
_cell.angle_gamma   90.00
#
_symmetry.space_group_name_H-M   'P 1'
#
loop_
_entity.id
_entity.type
_entity.pdbx_description
1 polymer ?
#
loop_
_entity_poly.entity_id
_entity_poly.type
_entity_poly.pdbx_seq_one_letter_code
_entity_poly.pdbx_strand_id
1 'polypeptide(L)'
;MQKKYGSYLIWLCWLIYACSYIGKINYAANINLIMDYYGVEKAQAGLVSTFFFFAYGIGQVIHGLLCKKYNTRWMIFDSLLVSAVANVTVGVCTNFEIIKYVWLLNGFCMSVLWPTLIRVLTETLAKEEMKKATITMGTTVAVGTFFVYSLSAILVKINFKIIFFIATAIFVVVALVWAQAYPNLVKKIKEESDEETEDVAVQTQEMPKKQSVAKSLILLCAATLGIYGVATNIVKDGLTTWVPTILKEQYKLDDSLSIILTLALPVVSIFGNALAVKVHKKITDFVVQCAVNCAIAGCIIAGVIAGLSLNQFIVTVVGFAIVCLLVSSCNSVITSIFPMFMKGKINSGKMAGILNGCCYLGSTITSYGLGFMADHVGWYPVFWLLFGICIAVCVIACVYSAIKINLKRKEEKTVSQEEIDQQDAC
;
A
#
# COMPACT_ATOMS: atom_id res chain seq x y z
N MET A 1 -8.64 28.35 -16.65
CA MET A 1 -9.26 28.57 -15.30
C MET A 1 -9.16 27.27 -14.51
N GLN A 2 -8.76 27.27 -13.24
CA GLN A 2 -8.83 26.04 -12.41
C GLN A 2 -10.32 25.76 -12.16
N LYS A 3 -10.78 24.57 -12.59
CA LYS A 3 -12.17 24.14 -12.33
C LYS A 3 -12.36 23.98 -10.82
N LYS A 4 -13.13 24.87 -10.21
CA LYS A 4 -13.29 24.99 -8.75
C LYS A 4 -13.85 23.70 -8.13
N TYR A 5 -14.82 23.09 -8.78
CA TYR A 5 -15.49 21.88 -8.28
C TYR A 5 -14.65 20.62 -8.40
N GLY A 6 -13.79 20.49 -9.43
CA GLY A 6 -12.81 19.41 -9.53
C GLY A 6 -11.83 19.38 -8.35
N SER A 7 -11.35 20.57 -7.92
CA SER A 7 -10.51 20.67 -6.73
C SER A 7 -11.24 20.25 -5.45
N TYR A 8 -12.52 20.60 -5.29
CA TYR A 8 -13.29 20.16 -4.12
C TYR A 8 -13.52 18.64 -4.11
N LEU A 9 -13.74 18.02 -5.28
CA LEU A 9 -13.86 16.57 -5.40
C LEU A 9 -12.56 15.86 -5.00
N ILE A 10 -11.41 16.39 -5.44
CA ILE A 10 -10.09 15.85 -5.04
C ILE A 10 -9.93 15.87 -3.52
N TRP A 11 -10.24 17.00 -2.87
CA TRP A 11 -10.12 17.12 -1.42
C TRP A 11 -11.14 16.28 -0.66
N LEU A 12 -12.35 16.09 -1.19
CA LEU A 12 -13.34 15.17 -0.61
C LEU A 12 -12.84 13.72 -0.67
N CYS A 13 -12.33 13.26 -1.82
CA CYS A 13 -11.76 11.93 -1.96
C CYS A 13 -10.54 11.74 -1.04
N TRP A 14 -9.70 12.76 -0.95
CA TRP A 14 -8.54 12.77 -0.04
C TRP A 14 -8.97 12.63 1.41
N LEU A 15 -9.95 13.42 1.87
CA LEU A 15 -10.47 13.37 3.23
C LEU A 15 -10.99 11.98 3.58
N ILE A 16 -11.83 11.40 2.71
CA ILE A 16 -12.38 10.05 2.89
C ILE A 16 -11.29 9.02 3.06
N TYR A 17 -10.29 9.04 2.17
CA TYR A 17 -9.24 8.03 2.21
C TYR A 17 -8.24 8.25 3.35
N ALA A 18 -7.89 9.49 3.66
CA ALA A 18 -7.05 9.81 4.82
C ALA A 18 -7.74 9.40 6.14
N CYS A 19 -9.03 9.75 6.30
CA CYS A 19 -9.80 9.34 7.47
C CYS A 19 -9.96 7.82 7.59
N SER A 20 -9.97 7.08 6.47
CA SER A 20 -10.08 5.62 6.50
C SER A 20 -8.94 4.94 7.27
N TYR A 21 -7.78 5.58 7.36
CA TYR A 21 -6.62 5.06 8.10
C TYR A 21 -6.88 4.93 9.60
N ILE A 22 -7.78 5.76 10.18
CA ILE A 22 -8.09 5.65 11.61
C ILE A 22 -8.73 4.30 11.98
N GLY A 23 -9.52 3.70 11.11
CA GLY A 23 -10.09 2.37 11.36
C GLY A 23 -9.33 1.23 10.69
N LYS A 24 -8.20 1.53 10.03
CA LYS A 24 -7.35 0.54 9.39
C LYS A 24 -6.15 0.15 10.25
N ILE A 25 -5.52 1.12 10.89
CA ILE A 25 -4.27 0.93 11.61
C ILE A 25 -4.35 1.25 13.11
N ASN A 26 -5.49 1.74 13.62
CA ASN A 26 -5.68 1.98 15.06
C ASN A 26 -5.49 0.72 15.90
N TYR A 27 -5.84 -0.46 15.39
CA TYR A 27 -5.57 -1.74 16.04
C TYR A 27 -4.05 -1.96 16.19
N ALA A 28 -3.30 -1.87 15.10
CA ALA A 28 -1.85 -2.07 15.12
C ALA A 28 -1.12 -1.02 15.97
N ALA A 29 -1.57 0.24 15.94
CA ALA A 29 -0.99 1.30 16.76
C ALA A 29 -1.16 1.07 18.28
N ASN A 30 -2.19 0.31 18.68
CA ASN A 30 -2.49 0.01 20.09
C ASN A 30 -2.28 -1.48 20.43
N ILE A 31 -1.54 -2.22 19.63
CA ILE A 31 -1.41 -3.68 19.74
C ILE A 31 -0.89 -4.13 21.11
N ASN A 32 0.06 -3.41 21.71
CA ASN A 32 0.59 -3.72 23.04
C ASN A 32 -0.50 -3.66 24.12
N LEU A 33 -1.30 -2.59 24.11
CA LEU A 33 -2.37 -2.40 25.10
C LEU A 33 -3.50 -3.40 24.90
N ILE A 34 -3.73 -3.82 23.68
CA ILE A 34 -4.69 -4.88 23.37
C ILE A 34 -4.18 -6.21 23.89
N MET A 35 -2.89 -6.53 23.68
CA MET A 35 -2.27 -7.74 24.24
C MET A 35 -2.35 -7.75 25.77
N ASP A 36 -1.96 -6.64 26.41
CA ASP A 36 -2.00 -6.51 27.88
C ASP A 36 -3.44 -6.60 28.43
N TYR A 37 -4.42 -5.98 27.75
CA TYR A 37 -5.82 -5.98 28.19
C TYR A 37 -6.50 -7.35 28.10
N TYR A 38 -6.24 -8.08 27.01
CA TYR A 38 -6.87 -9.39 26.77
C TYR A 38 -6.02 -10.57 27.23
N GLY A 39 -4.77 -10.36 27.66
CA GLY A 39 -3.84 -11.41 28.06
C GLY A 39 -3.47 -12.34 26.92
N VAL A 40 -3.29 -11.82 25.71
CA VAL A 40 -3.00 -12.60 24.49
C VAL A 40 -1.57 -12.40 24.02
N GLU A 41 -1.02 -13.44 23.36
CA GLU A 41 0.32 -13.42 22.77
C GLU A 41 0.37 -12.62 21.45
N LYS A 42 1.60 -12.29 21.00
CA LYS A 42 1.84 -11.55 19.74
C LYS A 42 1.24 -12.27 18.54
N ALA A 43 1.36 -13.60 18.49
CA ALA A 43 0.77 -14.40 17.42
C ALA A 43 -0.75 -14.21 17.33
N GLN A 44 -1.44 -14.28 18.46
CA GLN A 44 -2.89 -14.09 18.52
C GLN A 44 -3.29 -12.65 18.16
N ALA A 45 -2.58 -11.65 18.69
CA ALA A 45 -2.82 -10.25 18.35
C ALA A 45 -2.54 -9.98 16.86
N GLY A 46 -1.45 -10.51 16.31
CA GLY A 46 -1.11 -10.41 14.89
C GLY A 46 -2.12 -11.06 13.95
N LEU A 47 -2.81 -12.12 14.41
CA LEU A 47 -3.84 -12.82 13.63
C LEU A 47 -5.01 -11.90 13.27
N VAL A 48 -5.37 -10.94 14.12
CA VAL A 48 -6.41 -9.94 13.84
C VAL A 48 -6.02 -9.08 12.64
N SER A 49 -4.78 -8.58 12.61
CA SER A 49 -4.25 -7.82 11.46
C SER A 49 -4.12 -8.67 10.20
N THR A 50 -3.75 -9.95 10.36
CA THR A 50 -3.73 -10.94 9.26
C THR A 50 -5.09 -11.08 8.61
N PHE A 51 -6.16 -11.25 9.39
CA PHE A 51 -7.53 -11.35 8.88
C PHE A 51 -7.96 -10.08 8.16
N PHE A 52 -7.60 -8.92 8.68
CA PHE A 52 -7.86 -7.64 8.01
C PHE A 52 -7.16 -7.58 6.64
N PHE A 53 -5.85 -7.79 6.58
CA PHE A 53 -5.08 -7.67 5.32
C PHE A 53 -5.46 -8.71 4.30
N PHE A 54 -5.76 -9.94 4.73
CA PHE A 54 -6.27 -10.99 3.86
C PHE A 54 -7.58 -10.59 3.19
N ALA A 55 -8.56 -10.18 3.99
CA ALA A 55 -9.86 -9.74 3.49
C ALA A 55 -9.75 -8.46 2.64
N TYR A 56 -8.88 -7.55 3.03
CA TYR A 56 -8.62 -6.32 2.29
C TYR A 56 -7.99 -6.60 0.91
N GLY A 57 -6.99 -7.50 0.86
CA GLY A 57 -6.34 -7.88 -0.40
C GLY A 57 -7.30 -8.53 -1.39
N ILE A 58 -8.06 -9.55 -0.94
CA ILE A 58 -9.10 -10.20 -1.75
C ILE A 58 -10.18 -9.20 -2.16
N GLY A 59 -10.64 -8.40 -1.22
CA GLY A 59 -11.66 -7.39 -1.46
C GLY A 59 -11.24 -6.36 -2.51
N GLN A 60 -9.98 -5.93 -2.53
CA GLN A 60 -9.48 -5.01 -3.57
C GLN A 60 -9.59 -5.59 -4.98
N VAL A 61 -9.30 -6.88 -5.15
CA VAL A 61 -9.46 -7.56 -6.45
C VAL A 61 -10.94 -7.63 -6.83
N ILE A 62 -11.79 -8.09 -5.91
CA ILE A 62 -13.24 -8.21 -6.14
C ILE A 62 -13.86 -6.85 -6.46
N HIS A 63 -13.63 -5.84 -5.62
CA HIS A 63 -14.21 -4.51 -5.80
C HIS A 63 -13.62 -3.80 -7.02
N GLY A 64 -12.34 -4.00 -7.34
CA GLY A 64 -11.75 -3.48 -8.56
C GLY A 64 -12.41 -4.01 -9.83
N LEU A 65 -12.84 -5.29 -9.83
CA LEU A 65 -13.56 -5.92 -10.95
C LEU A 65 -15.04 -5.50 -11.00
N LEU A 66 -15.68 -5.31 -9.84
CA LEU A 66 -17.12 -5.07 -9.71
C LEU A 66 -17.51 -3.60 -9.58
N CYS A 67 -16.55 -2.69 -9.42
CA CYS A 67 -16.80 -1.28 -9.10
C CYS A 67 -17.71 -0.55 -10.11
N LYS A 68 -17.77 -1.01 -11.38
CA LYS A 68 -18.67 -0.44 -12.39
C LYS A 68 -20.15 -0.85 -12.22
N LYS A 69 -20.42 -1.92 -11.47
CA LYS A 69 -21.77 -2.46 -11.29
C LYS A 69 -22.54 -1.83 -10.14
N TYR A 70 -21.84 -1.13 -9.26
CA TYR A 70 -22.43 -0.59 -8.03
C TYR A 70 -22.53 0.94 -8.06
N ASN A 71 -23.53 1.47 -7.35
CA ASN A 71 -23.67 2.91 -7.13
C ASN A 71 -22.56 3.40 -6.21
N THR A 72 -21.66 4.22 -6.75
CA THR A 72 -20.49 4.76 -6.06
C THR A 72 -20.81 5.49 -4.75
N ARG A 73 -21.95 6.24 -4.73
CA ARG A 73 -22.39 7.00 -3.55
C ARG A 73 -22.60 6.05 -2.36
N TRP A 74 -23.43 5.04 -2.57
CA TRP A 74 -23.83 4.12 -1.51
C TRP A 74 -22.73 3.14 -1.16
N MET A 75 -21.95 2.69 -2.12
CA MET A 75 -20.84 1.77 -1.91
C MET A 75 -19.79 2.32 -0.93
N ILE A 76 -19.41 3.59 -1.04
CA ILE A 76 -18.51 4.25 -0.10
C ILE A 76 -19.20 4.50 1.24
N PHE A 77 -20.45 4.96 1.22
CA PHE A 77 -21.24 5.21 2.41
C PHE A 77 -21.37 3.96 3.28
N ASP A 78 -21.83 2.85 2.71
CA ASP A 78 -22.03 1.57 3.41
C ASP A 78 -20.70 1.02 3.93
N SER A 79 -19.63 1.12 3.15
CA SER A 79 -18.28 0.72 3.58
C SER A 79 -17.85 1.45 4.85
N LEU A 80 -18.03 2.77 4.91
CA LEU A 80 -17.68 3.57 6.08
C LEU A 80 -18.58 3.25 7.28
N LEU A 81 -19.88 3.02 7.08
CA LEU A 81 -20.80 2.64 8.16
C LEU A 81 -20.48 1.25 8.73
N VAL A 82 -20.20 0.26 7.89
CA VAL A 82 -19.79 -1.08 8.38
C VAL A 82 -18.47 -0.98 9.16
N SER A 83 -17.53 -0.14 8.68
CA SER A 83 -16.28 0.11 9.41
C SER A 83 -16.52 0.85 10.74
N ALA A 84 -17.50 1.75 10.81
CA ALA A 84 -17.91 2.38 12.07
C ALA A 84 -18.45 1.34 13.07
N VAL A 85 -19.34 0.44 12.61
CA VAL A 85 -19.85 -0.67 13.43
C VAL A 85 -18.73 -1.58 13.90
N ALA A 86 -17.79 -1.93 13.01
CA ALA A 86 -16.65 -2.76 13.37
C ALA A 86 -15.78 -2.10 14.46
N ASN A 87 -15.51 -0.81 14.36
CA ASN A 87 -14.73 -0.09 15.34
C ASN A 87 -15.45 0.01 16.69
N VAL A 88 -16.74 0.38 16.73
CA VAL A 88 -17.46 0.41 18.02
C VAL A 88 -17.53 -0.98 18.66
N THR A 89 -17.68 -2.02 17.85
CA THR A 89 -17.68 -3.41 18.35
C THR A 89 -16.37 -3.74 19.05
N VAL A 90 -15.20 -3.40 18.45
CA VAL A 90 -13.90 -3.60 19.12
C VAL A 90 -13.78 -2.77 20.39
N GLY A 91 -14.29 -1.54 20.40
CA GLY A 91 -14.28 -0.67 21.61
C GLY A 91 -15.05 -1.23 22.81
N VAL A 92 -16.15 -1.96 22.56
CA VAL A 92 -16.99 -2.52 23.63
C VAL A 92 -16.77 -4.01 23.89
N CYS A 93 -16.19 -4.75 22.93
CA CYS A 93 -16.04 -6.20 23.00
C CYS A 93 -15.10 -6.61 24.15
N THR A 94 -15.48 -7.64 24.89
CA THR A 94 -14.67 -8.27 25.94
C THR A 94 -14.08 -9.61 25.50
N ASN A 95 -14.62 -10.20 24.43
CA ASN A 95 -14.13 -11.46 23.89
C ASN A 95 -13.19 -11.21 22.70
N PHE A 96 -11.89 -11.51 22.90
CA PHE A 96 -10.86 -11.32 21.88
C PHE A 96 -11.12 -12.11 20.59
N GLU A 97 -11.70 -13.31 20.68
CA GLU A 97 -11.96 -14.18 19.53
C GLU A 97 -12.90 -13.53 18.49
N ILE A 98 -13.83 -12.70 18.93
CA ILE A 98 -14.77 -11.99 18.03
C ILE A 98 -14.04 -10.91 17.23
N ILE A 99 -13.02 -10.27 17.80
CA ILE A 99 -12.33 -9.13 17.19
C ILE A 99 -11.73 -9.50 15.84
N LYS A 100 -11.15 -10.70 15.66
CA LYS A 100 -10.56 -11.13 14.41
C LYS A 100 -11.57 -11.20 13.26
N TYR A 101 -12.79 -11.67 13.53
CA TYR A 101 -13.85 -11.75 12.51
C TYR A 101 -14.44 -10.38 12.19
N VAL A 102 -14.59 -9.54 13.20
CA VAL A 102 -15.02 -8.15 13.02
C VAL A 102 -13.98 -7.39 12.19
N TRP A 103 -12.69 -7.63 12.43
CA TRP A 103 -11.60 -6.98 11.69
C TRP A 103 -11.46 -7.52 10.26
N LEU A 104 -11.76 -8.81 10.03
CA LEU A 104 -11.89 -9.38 8.69
C LEU A 104 -12.98 -8.67 7.88
N LEU A 105 -14.17 -8.50 8.46
CA LEU A 105 -15.28 -7.78 7.83
C LEU A 105 -14.90 -6.32 7.55
N ASN A 106 -14.26 -5.65 8.52
CA ASN A 106 -13.75 -4.30 8.36
C ASN A 106 -12.77 -4.20 7.19
N GLY A 107 -11.81 -5.14 7.07
CA GLY A 107 -10.85 -5.18 5.98
C GLY A 107 -11.50 -5.33 4.61
N PHE A 108 -12.46 -6.25 4.50
CA PHE A 108 -13.21 -6.46 3.25
C PHE A 108 -13.98 -5.20 2.83
N CYS A 109 -14.73 -4.59 3.74
CA CYS A 109 -15.50 -3.39 3.44
C CYS A 109 -14.61 -2.19 3.10
N MET A 110 -13.53 -1.96 3.85
CA MET A 110 -12.60 -0.85 3.58
C MET A 110 -11.83 -0.99 2.26
N SER A 111 -11.69 -2.21 1.73
CA SER A 111 -11.02 -2.44 0.45
C SER A 111 -11.68 -1.77 -0.76
N VAL A 112 -12.96 -1.44 -0.63
CA VAL A 112 -13.76 -0.71 -1.63
C VAL A 112 -13.24 0.70 -1.90
N LEU A 113 -12.72 1.37 -0.85
CA LEU A 113 -12.51 2.82 -0.89
C LEU A 113 -11.52 3.24 -1.97
N TRP A 114 -10.31 2.65 -2.00
CA TRP A 114 -9.27 3.08 -2.92
C TRP A 114 -9.65 2.93 -4.40
N PRO A 115 -10.05 1.74 -4.89
CA PRO A 115 -10.38 1.57 -6.30
C PRO A 115 -11.58 2.44 -6.72
N THR A 116 -12.55 2.62 -5.82
CA THR A 116 -13.74 3.42 -6.11
C THR A 116 -13.44 4.92 -6.16
N LEU A 117 -12.63 5.45 -5.22
CA LEU A 117 -12.23 6.86 -5.22
C LEU A 117 -11.34 7.20 -6.43
N ILE A 118 -10.39 6.33 -6.77
CA ILE A 118 -9.56 6.53 -7.98
C ILE A 118 -10.43 6.51 -9.23
N ARG A 119 -11.41 5.61 -9.31
CA ARG A 119 -12.36 5.58 -10.43
C ARG A 119 -13.16 6.89 -10.53
N VAL A 120 -13.71 7.39 -9.42
CA VAL A 120 -14.43 8.67 -9.39
C VAL A 120 -13.56 9.78 -9.96
N LEU A 121 -12.33 9.91 -9.50
CA LEU A 121 -11.42 10.94 -9.99
C LEU A 121 -11.09 10.77 -11.48
N THR A 122 -10.87 9.54 -11.94
CA THR A 122 -10.51 9.27 -13.35
C THR A 122 -11.67 9.45 -14.31
N GLU A 123 -12.91 9.19 -13.88
CA GLU A 123 -14.12 9.34 -14.70
C GLU A 123 -14.67 10.77 -14.71
N THR A 124 -14.32 11.59 -13.69
CA THR A 124 -14.91 12.91 -13.49
C THR A 124 -13.96 14.07 -13.84
N LEU A 125 -12.64 13.88 -13.66
CA LEU A 125 -11.66 14.96 -13.81
C LEU A 125 -11.01 14.99 -15.20
N ALA A 126 -10.68 16.20 -15.66
CA ALA A 126 -9.88 16.42 -16.85
C ALA A 126 -8.41 15.94 -16.64
N LYS A 127 -7.68 15.65 -17.74
CA LYS A 127 -6.29 15.13 -17.69
C LYS A 127 -5.34 16.01 -16.88
N GLU A 128 -5.51 17.32 -16.93
CA GLU A 128 -4.66 18.29 -16.22
C GLU A 128 -4.86 18.22 -14.70
N GLU A 129 -6.13 18.07 -14.25
CA GLU A 129 -6.47 17.94 -12.84
C GLU A 129 -6.04 16.59 -12.26
N MET A 130 -5.99 15.55 -13.08
CA MET A 130 -5.54 14.19 -12.67
C MET A 130 -4.13 14.17 -12.11
N LYS A 131 -3.20 15.00 -12.63
CA LYS A 131 -1.85 15.13 -12.06
C LYS A 131 -1.90 15.65 -10.63
N LYS A 132 -2.72 16.66 -10.36
CA LYS A 132 -2.92 17.22 -9.02
C LYS A 132 -3.59 16.18 -8.11
N ALA A 133 -4.63 15.50 -8.61
CA ALA A 133 -5.32 14.45 -7.88
C ALA A 133 -4.37 13.32 -7.45
N THR A 134 -3.51 12.84 -8.35
CA THR A 134 -2.54 11.77 -8.06
C THR A 134 -1.55 12.18 -6.96
N ILE A 135 -1.02 13.40 -7.03
CA ILE A 135 -0.09 13.92 -6.01
C ILE A 135 -0.82 14.05 -4.66
N THR A 136 -2.00 14.65 -4.65
CA THR A 136 -2.79 14.86 -3.42
C THR A 136 -3.18 13.52 -2.79
N MET A 137 -3.73 12.58 -3.56
CA MET A 137 -4.09 11.25 -3.06
C MET A 137 -2.89 10.47 -2.54
N GLY A 138 -1.70 10.67 -3.11
CA GLY A 138 -0.45 10.03 -2.63
C GLY A 138 -0.06 10.41 -1.20
N THR A 139 -0.56 11.52 -0.66
CA THR A 139 -0.27 11.97 0.72
C THR A 139 -1.21 11.37 1.76
N THR A 140 -2.34 10.79 1.34
CA THR A 140 -3.40 10.29 2.24
C THR A 140 -2.90 9.26 3.25
N VAL A 141 -2.09 8.31 2.79
CA VAL A 141 -1.53 7.22 3.62
C VAL A 141 -0.72 7.79 4.77
N ALA A 142 0.19 8.68 4.45
CA ALA A 142 1.12 9.23 5.42
C ALA A 142 0.43 10.15 6.43
N VAL A 143 -0.44 11.06 5.95
CA VAL A 143 -1.19 11.95 6.84
C VAL A 143 -2.17 11.17 7.71
N GLY A 144 -2.90 10.20 7.13
CA GLY A 144 -3.81 9.35 7.89
C GLY A 144 -3.09 8.53 8.96
N THR A 145 -1.96 7.91 8.60
CA THR A 145 -1.13 7.13 9.55
C THR A 145 -0.56 8.01 10.65
N PHE A 146 0.00 9.18 10.29
CA PHE A 146 0.50 10.14 11.28
C PHE A 146 -0.57 10.54 12.28
N PHE A 147 -1.78 10.88 11.81
CA PHE A 147 -2.89 11.25 12.66
C PHE A 147 -3.26 10.14 13.64
N VAL A 148 -3.36 8.89 13.17
CA VAL A 148 -3.73 7.74 14.00
C VAL A 148 -2.70 7.48 15.10
N TYR A 149 -1.42 7.41 14.76
CA TYR A 149 -0.38 7.16 15.77
C TYR A 149 -0.27 8.31 16.76
N SER A 150 -0.38 9.57 16.31
CA SER A 150 -0.37 10.74 17.21
C SER A 150 -1.55 10.71 18.19
N LEU A 151 -2.74 10.41 17.67
CA LEU A 151 -3.94 10.29 18.50
C LEU A 151 -3.84 9.10 19.47
N SER A 152 -3.34 7.95 19.02
CA SER A 152 -3.09 6.78 19.85
C SER A 152 -2.13 7.10 21.00
N ALA A 153 -1.01 7.76 20.72
CA ALA A 153 -0.01 8.12 21.72
C ALA A 153 -0.55 9.03 22.83
N ILE A 154 -1.54 9.87 22.52
CA ILE A 154 -2.22 10.72 23.51
C ILE A 154 -3.23 9.90 24.31
N LEU A 155 -4.06 9.12 23.62
CA LEU A 155 -5.18 8.39 24.20
C LEU A 155 -4.75 7.19 25.05
N VAL A 156 -3.57 6.63 24.79
CA VAL A 156 -3.02 5.50 25.56
C VAL A 156 -2.93 5.80 27.05
N LYS A 157 -2.65 7.05 27.42
CA LYS A 157 -2.56 7.49 28.81
C LYS A 157 -3.92 7.60 29.52
N ILE A 158 -5.01 7.60 28.76
CA ILE A 158 -6.38 7.72 29.26
C ILE A 158 -7.07 6.36 29.15
N ASN A 159 -7.36 5.92 27.94
CA ASN A 159 -7.91 4.62 27.64
C ASN A 159 -7.77 4.36 26.14
N PHE A 160 -7.05 3.32 25.76
CA PHE A 160 -6.81 2.97 24.33
C PHE A 160 -8.10 2.69 23.56
N LYS A 161 -9.20 2.28 24.23
CA LYS A 161 -10.49 2.02 23.57
C LYS A 161 -11.13 3.27 22.97
N ILE A 162 -10.79 4.45 23.48
CA ILE A 162 -11.37 5.72 23.01
C ILE A 162 -11.08 5.93 21.50
N ILE A 163 -9.94 5.47 20.99
CA ILE A 163 -9.61 5.63 19.57
C ILE A 163 -10.62 4.93 18.65
N PHE A 164 -11.18 3.79 19.07
CA PHE A 164 -12.19 3.07 18.30
C PHE A 164 -13.52 3.81 18.25
N PHE A 165 -13.91 4.48 19.34
CA PHE A 165 -15.10 5.35 19.37
C PHE A 165 -14.90 6.62 18.55
N ILE A 166 -13.71 7.22 18.58
CA ILE A 166 -13.38 8.37 17.72
C ILE A 166 -13.39 7.95 16.25
N ALA A 167 -12.84 6.77 15.91
CA ALA A 167 -12.90 6.22 14.54
C ALA A 167 -14.34 6.05 14.08
N THR A 168 -15.22 5.51 14.94
CA THR A 168 -16.65 5.38 14.67
C THR A 168 -17.30 6.73 14.38
N ALA A 169 -17.07 7.73 15.21
CA ALA A 169 -17.64 9.07 15.02
C ALA A 169 -17.16 9.72 13.71
N ILE A 170 -15.86 9.62 13.42
CA ILE A 170 -15.28 10.13 12.16
C ILE A 170 -15.91 9.43 10.96
N PHE A 171 -16.07 8.11 10.98
CA PHE A 171 -16.65 7.38 9.84
C PHE A 171 -18.09 7.74 9.59
N VAL A 172 -18.90 7.91 10.63
CA VAL A 172 -20.29 8.35 10.49
C VAL A 172 -20.34 9.75 9.87
N VAL A 173 -19.56 10.69 10.39
CA VAL A 173 -19.53 12.07 9.87
C VAL A 173 -19.07 12.10 8.42
N VAL A 174 -17.97 11.41 8.11
CA VAL A 174 -17.38 11.39 6.75
C VAL A 174 -18.30 10.67 5.76
N ALA A 175 -19.02 9.61 6.18
CA ALA A 175 -20.02 8.94 5.36
C ALA A 175 -21.19 9.89 5.00
N LEU A 176 -21.70 10.65 5.98
CA LEU A 176 -22.76 11.64 5.74
C LEU A 176 -22.28 12.77 4.81
N VAL A 177 -21.08 13.29 5.03
CA VAL A 177 -20.47 14.31 4.16
C VAL A 177 -20.33 13.78 2.73
N TRP A 178 -19.85 12.55 2.55
CA TRP A 178 -19.76 11.92 1.23
C TRP A 178 -21.12 11.79 0.57
N ALA A 179 -22.10 11.26 1.28
CA ALA A 179 -23.43 11.02 0.74
C ALA A 179 -24.13 12.30 0.28
N GLN A 180 -23.83 13.45 0.90
CA GLN A 180 -24.41 14.75 0.54
C GLN A 180 -23.57 15.49 -0.51
N ALA A 181 -22.25 15.55 -0.34
CA ALA A 181 -21.37 16.38 -1.18
C ALA A 181 -21.09 15.75 -2.55
N TYR A 182 -20.86 14.43 -2.61
CA TYR A 182 -20.46 13.74 -3.85
C TYR A 182 -21.43 13.93 -5.02
N PRO A 183 -22.76 13.70 -4.89
CA PRO A 183 -23.68 13.87 -6.00
C PRO A 183 -23.73 15.30 -6.53
N ASN A 184 -23.69 16.28 -5.61
CA ASN A 184 -23.73 17.68 -5.95
C ASN A 184 -22.46 18.15 -6.68
N LEU A 185 -21.29 17.67 -6.26
CA LEU A 185 -20.02 17.98 -6.92
C LEU A 185 -19.95 17.39 -8.32
N VAL A 186 -20.32 16.11 -8.48
CA VAL A 186 -20.33 15.46 -9.80
C VAL A 186 -21.29 16.15 -10.77
N LYS A 187 -22.48 16.55 -10.30
CA LYS A 187 -23.45 17.30 -11.11
C LYS A 187 -22.87 18.63 -11.60
N LYS A 188 -22.28 19.44 -10.70
CA LYS A 188 -21.66 20.72 -11.03
C LYS A 188 -20.47 20.62 -11.97
N ILE A 189 -19.63 19.56 -11.81
CA ILE A 189 -18.50 19.31 -12.71
C ILE A 189 -19.00 18.98 -14.13
N LYS A 190 -20.09 18.22 -14.26
CA LYS A 190 -20.69 17.93 -15.56
C LYS A 190 -21.25 19.19 -16.20
N GLU A 191 -21.97 20.02 -15.44
CA GLU A 191 -22.50 21.32 -15.93
C GLU A 191 -21.34 22.23 -16.42
N GLU A 192 -20.23 22.32 -15.69
CA GLU A 192 -18.99 23.04 -16.14
C GLU A 192 -18.36 22.43 -17.41
N SER A 193 -18.53 21.12 -17.64
CA SER A 193 -17.96 20.43 -18.80
C SER A 193 -18.82 20.58 -20.05
N ASP A 194 -20.13 20.59 -19.89
CA ASP A 194 -21.11 20.72 -21.00
C ASP A 194 -21.09 22.14 -21.57
N GLU A 195 -20.71 23.15 -20.78
CA GLU A 195 -20.50 24.52 -21.25
C GLU A 195 -19.21 24.69 -22.12
N GLU A 196 -18.27 23.73 -22.09
CA GLU A 196 -16.99 23.78 -22.83
C GLU A 196 -16.93 22.83 -24.04
N THR A 197 -17.91 21.95 -24.28
CA THR A 197 -17.89 20.98 -25.38
C THR A 197 -18.69 21.43 -26.61
N GLU A 198 -18.11 22.33 -27.39
CA GLU A 198 -18.12 22.24 -28.87
C GLU A 198 -16.67 21.92 -29.28
N ASP A 199 -16.53 20.81 -30.02
CA ASP A 199 -15.27 20.28 -30.62
C ASP A 199 -14.23 19.61 -29.72
N VAL A 200 -14.19 18.30 -29.74
CA VAL A 200 -13.06 17.45 -30.20
C VAL A 200 -13.42 15.95 -30.09
N ALA A 201 -13.59 15.30 -31.24
CA ALA A 201 -13.71 13.85 -31.36
C ALA A 201 -12.38 13.15 -31.01
N VAL A 202 -12.42 12.20 -30.08
CA VAL A 202 -11.27 11.36 -29.70
C VAL A 202 -11.10 10.24 -30.71
N GLN A 203 -10.07 10.32 -31.55
CA GLN A 203 -9.61 9.21 -32.39
C GLN A 203 -8.90 8.16 -31.53
N THR A 204 -9.46 6.98 -31.51
CA THR A 204 -8.81 5.74 -31.00
C THR A 204 -7.89 5.20 -32.09
N GLN A 205 -6.58 5.37 -31.95
CA GLN A 205 -5.61 4.73 -32.85
C GLN A 205 -5.38 3.28 -32.39
N GLU A 206 -5.71 2.34 -33.27
CA GLU A 206 -5.27 0.94 -33.18
C GLU A 206 -3.79 0.81 -33.52
N MET A 207 -3.04 0.06 -32.71
CA MET A 207 -1.59 -0.12 -32.86
C MET A 207 -1.24 -1.44 -33.59
N PRO A 208 -0.15 -1.48 -34.39
CA PRO A 208 0.20 -2.58 -35.26
C PRO A 208 0.80 -3.81 -34.54
N LYS A 209 0.62 -4.98 -35.18
CA LYS A 209 1.03 -6.32 -34.74
C LYS A 209 2.55 -6.58 -34.81
N LYS A 210 3.34 -6.12 -33.83
CA LYS A 210 4.71 -6.62 -33.57
C LYS A 210 4.93 -6.75 -32.06
N GLN A 211 4.41 -7.82 -31.40
CA GLN A 211 4.22 -7.75 -29.94
C GLN A 211 4.41 -9.07 -29.13
N SER A 212 4.94 -10.17 -29.67
CA SER A 212 4.96 -11.41 -28.87
C SER A 212 6.07 -11.42 -27.81
N VAL A 213 7.29 -11.03 -28.12
CA VAL A 213 8.43 -11.06 -27.18
C VAL A 213 8.38 -9.89 -26.18
N ALA A 214 7.94 -8.71 -26.63
CA ALA A 214 7.73 -7.57 -25.73
C ALA A 214 6.71 -7.90 -24.62
N LYS A 215 5.68 -8.71 -24.92
CA LYS A 215 4.70 -9.20 -23.92
C LYS A 215 5.33 -10.14 -22.91
N SER A 216 6.20 -11.06 -23.33
CA SER A 216 6.89 -12.00 -22.44
C SER A 216 7.81 -11.28 -21.45
N LEU A 217 8.54 -10.27 -21.91
CA LEU A 217 9.40 -9.44 -21.05
C LEU A 217 8.59 -8.63 -20.04
N ILE A 218 7.45 -8.09 -20.45
CA ILE A 218 6.56 -7.34 -19.53
C ILE A 218 5.97 -8.29 -18.49
N LEU A 219 5.55 -9.49 -18.90
CA LEU A 219 4.99 -10.48 -17.99
C LEU A 219 6.04 -10.97 -16.98
N LEU A 220 7.27 -11.24 -17.44
CA LEU A 220 8.41 -11.60 -16.59
C LEU A 220 8.69 -10.48 -15.55
N CYS A 221 8.73 -9.22 -15.99
CA CYS A 221 8.92 -8.07 -15.12
C CYS A 221 7.78 -7.98 -14.09
N ALA A 222 6.52 -8.10 -14.53
CA ALA A 222 5.36 -8.04 -13.65
C ALA A 222 5.33 -9.18 -12.62
N ALA A 223 5.64 -10.41 -13.02
CA ALA A 223 5.71 -11.56 -12.12
C ALA A 223 6.81 -11.37 -11.06
N THR A 224 7.99 -10.90 -11.46
CA THR A 224 9.09 -10.60 -10.53
C THR A 224 8.72 -9.48 -9.57
N LEU A 225 8.09 -8.40 -10.07
CA LEU A 225 7.62 -7.31 -9.23
C LEU A 225 6.47 -7.75 -8.29
N GLY A 226 5.66 -8.72 -8.68
CA GLY A 226 4.67 -9.35 -7.80
C GLY A 226 5.31 -10.06 -6.60
N ILE A 227 6.35 -10.86 -6.84
CA ILE A 227 7.15 -11.50 -5.79
C ILE A 227 7.80 -10.43 -4.88
N TYR A 228 8.32 -9.37 -5.47
CA TYR A 228 8.89 -8.25 -4.71
C TYR A 228 7.83 -7.52 -3.88
N GLY A 229 6.59 -7.41 -4.39
CA GLY A 229 5.46 -6.87 -3.65
C GLY A 229 5.21 -7.65 -2.36
N VAL A 230 5.21 -8.99 -2.42
CA VAL A 230 5.11 -9.84 -1.23
C VAL A 230 6.29 -9.57 -0.28
N ALA A 231 7.52 -9.66 -0.77
CA ALA A 231 8.74 -9.55 0.04
C ALA A 231 8.86 -8.17 0.72
N THR A 232 8.67 -7.10 -0.03
CA THR A 232 8.79 -5.72 0.50
C THR A 232 7.70 -5.39 1.51
N ASN A 233 6.48 -5.93 1.36
CA ASN A 233 5.42 -5.71 2.34
C ASN A 233 5.59 -6.57 3.60
N ILE A 234 6.23 -7.75 3.51
CA ILE A 234 6.65 -8.47 4.71
C ILE A 234 7.57 -7.57 5.55
N VAL A 235 8.53 -6.91 4.95
CA VAL A 235 9.44 -6.01 5.67
C VAL A 235 8.71 -4.76 6.17
N LYS A 236 7.98 -4.06 5.30
CA LYS A 236 7.34 -2.78 5.61
C LYS A 236 6.26 -2.91 6.68
N ASP A 237 5.29 -3.79 6.46
CA ASP A 237 4.14 -3.91 7.35
C ASP A 237 4.50 -4.68 8.62
N GLY A 238 5.54 -5.54 8.56
CA GLY A 238 6.17 -6.13 9.72
C GLY A 238 6.74 -5.07 10.66
N LEU A 239 7.54 -4.15 10.14
CA LEU A 239 8.07 -3.06 10.94
C LEU A 239 6.93 -2.15 11.44
N THR A 240 6.01 -1.72 10.58
CA THR A 240 4.93 -0.82 10.99
C THR A 240 4.05 -1.41 12.07
N THR A 241 3.80 -2.72 12.05
CA THR A 241 2.97 -3.40 13.05
C THR A 241 3.71 -3.62 14.37
N TRP A 242 4.97 -4.04 14.31
CA TRP A 242 5.67 -4.56 15.48
C TRP A 242 6.69 -3.61 16.10
N VAL A 243 7.07 -2.50 15.45
CA VAL A 243 8.02 -1.53 16.03
C VAL A 243 7.58 -1.00 17.39
N PRO A 244 6.30 -0.66 17.66
CA PRO A 244 5.90 -0.27 19.02
C PRO A 244 6.23 -1.35 20.06
N THR A 245 5.97 -2.63 19.74
CA THR A 245 6.26 -3.78 20.63
C THR A 245 7.77 -3.98 20.80
N ILE A 246 8.53 -3.92 19.71
CA ILE A 246 10.01 -4.06 19.74
C ILE A 246 10.63 -2.98 20.63
N LEU A 247 10.20 -1.73 20.47
CA LEU A 247 10.71 -0.62 21.28
C LEU A 247 10.36 -0.77 22.76
N LYS A 248 9.13 -1.20 23.08
CA LYS A 248 8.69 -1.49 24.44
C LYS A 248 9.51 -2.61 25.07
N GLU A 249 9.66 -3.74 24.40
CA GLU A 249 10.32 -4.93 24.94
C GLU A 249 11.85 -4.78 25.04
N GLN A 250 12.49 -4.27 23.97
CA GLN A 250 13.94 -4.18 23.87
C GLN A 250 14.52 -3.03 24.71
N TYR A 251 13.87 -1.85 24.65
CA TYR A 251 14.40 -0.64 25.29
C TYR A 251 13.62 -0.21 26.54
N LYS A 252 12.65 -1.02 26.98
CA LYS A 252 11.81 -0.78 28.16
C LYS A 252 11.09 0.57 28.12
N LEU A 253 10.71 1.02 26.94
CA LEU A 253 9.98 2.26 26.75
C LEU A 253 8.51 2.08 27.15
N ASP A 254 7.90 3.19 27.59
CA ASP A 254 6.45 3.22 27.79
C ASP A 254 5.69 3.16 26.44
N ASP A 255 4.43 2.76 26.47
CA ASP A 255 3.61 2.59 25.26
C ASP A 255 3.47 3.89 24.47
N SER A 256 3.28 5.03 25.16
CA SER A 256 3.13 6.34 24.51
C SER A 256 4.39 6.71 23.70
N LEU A 257 5.57 6.56 24.31
CA LEU A 257 6.84 6.88 23.66
C LEU A 257 7.14 5.91 22.50
N SER A 258 6.86 4.62 22.69
CA SER A 258 6.99 3.61 21.63
C SER A 258 6.11 3.91 20.41
N ILE A 259 4.88 4.36 20.64
CA ILE A 259 3.94 4.77 19.58
C ILE A 259 4.45 6.05 18.89
N ILE A 260 4.89 7.07 19.65
CA ILE A 260 5.41 8.33 19.10
C ILE A 260 6.63 8.09 18.21
N LEU A 261 7.56 7.26 18.65
CA LEU A 261 8.77 6.96 17.87
C LEU A 261 8.45 6.20 16.58
N THR A 262 7.42 5.37 16.61
CA THR A 262 6.93 4.68 15.40
C THR A 262 6.40 5.65 14.34
N LEU A 263 6.00 6.88 14.72
CA LEU A 263 5.63 7.94 13.76
C LEU A 263 6.75 8.30 12.77
N ALA A 264 8.00 8.05 13.11
CA ALA A 264 9.11 8.28 12.18
C ALA A 264 8.95 7.46 10.88
N LEU A 265 8.37 6.25 10.95
CA LEU A 265 8.22 5.36 9.81
C LEU A 265 7.28 5.91 8.73
N PRO A 266 6.01 6.27 9.03
CA PRO A 266 5.12 6.83 8.03
C PRO A 266 5.59 8.20 7.53
N VAL A 267 6.16 9.06 8.39
CA VAL A 267 6.68 10.39 8.00
C VAL A 267 7.78 10.25 6.95
N VAL A 268 8.76 9.38 7.21
CA VAL A 268 9.87 9.16 6.26
C VAL A 268 9.38 8.44 5.00
N SER A 269 8.40 7.55 5.12
CA SER A 269 7.80 6.82 3.98
C SER A 269 7.12 7.74 2.95
N ILE A 270 6.71 8.97 3.31
CA ILE A 270 6.18 9.99 2.38
C ILE A 270 7.15 10.22 1.22
N PHE A 271 8.43 10.24 1.53
CA PHE A 271 9.49 10.49 0.55
C PHE A 271 9.79 9.27 -0.34
N GLY A 272 9.18 8.10 -0.06
CA GLY A 272 9.40 6.88 -0.84
C GLY A 272 9.07 7.03 -2.32
N ASN A 273 7.96 7.70 -2.66
CA ASN A 273 7.59 7.93 -4.06
C ASN A 273 8.59 8.88 -4.78
N ALA A 274 9.00 9.94 -4.10
CA ALA A 274 10.00 10.87 -4.64
C ALA A 274 11.36 10.15 -4.86
N LEU A 275 11.77 9.32 -3.91
CA LEU A 275 12.96 8.48 -4.03
C LEU A 275 12.82 7.51 -5.21
N ALA A 276 11.68 6.85 -5.37
CA ALA A 276 11.42 5.92 -6.48
C ALA A 276 11.62 6.59 -7.84
N VAL A 277 11.04 7.78 -8.03
CA VAL A 277 11.18 8.57 -9.27
C VAL A 277 12.64 9.03 -9.48
N LYS A 278 13.32 9.47 -8.42
CA LYS A 278 14.72 9.92 -8.49
C LYS A 278 15.67 8.79 -8.85
N VAL A 279 15.48 7.60 -8.26
CA VAL A 279 16.28 6.41 -8.57
C VAL A 279 15.99 5.91 -9.96
N HIS A 280 14.72 5.95 -10.43
CA HIS A 280 14.32 5.52 -11.76
C HIS A 280 15.02 6.31 -12.88
N LYS A 281 15.36 7.58 -12.66
CA LYS A 281 16.15 8.38 -13.62
C LYS A 281 17.55 7.82 -13.85
N LYS A 282 18.12 7.08 -12.89
CA LYS A 282 19.46 6.47 -12.97
C LYS A 282 19.39 4.97 -13.32
N ILE A 283 18.41 4.28 -12.79
CA ILE A 283 18.20 2.83 -12.96
C ILE A 283 16.84 2.65 -13.60
N THR A 284 16.81 2.52 -14.91
CA THR A 284 15.57 2.45 -15.71
C THR A 284 14.86 1.09 -15.64
N ASP A 285 15.54 0.04 -15.21
CA ASP A 285 14.94 -1.28 -15.00
C ASP A 285 14.26 -1.33 -13.62
N PHE A 286 12.94 -1.57 -13.59
CA PHE A 286 12.13 -1.56 -12.39
C PHE A 286 12.53 -2.65 -11.38
N VAL A 287 12.90 -3.84 -11.86
CA VAL A 287 13.31 -4.97 -11.02
C VAL A 287 14.66 -4.69 -10.38
N VAL A 288 15.62 -4.21 -11.17
CA VAL A 288 16.96 -3.83 -10.68
C VAL A 288 16.87 -2.67 -9.70
N GLN A 289 16.03 -1.67 -9.98
CA GLN A 289 15.77 -0.55 -9.07
C GLN A 289 15.29 -1.03 -7.69
N CYS A 290 14.30 -1.91 -7.66
CA CYS A 290 13.79 -2.48 -6.41
C CYS A 290 14.85 -3.33 -5.71
N ALA A 291 15.63 -4.11 -6.44
CA ALA A 291 16.72 -4.92 -5.87
C ALA A 291 17.80 -4.07 -5.21
N VAL A 292 18.21 -2.95 -5.83
CA VAL A 292 19.18 -2.01 -5.24
C VAL A 292 18.63 -1.42 -3.95
N ASN A 293 17.36 -1.00 -3.92
CA ASN A 293 16.73 -0.49 -2.70
C ASN A 293 16.69 -1.58 -1.60
N CYS A 294 16.38 -2.84 -1.95
CA CYS A 294 16.37 -3.96 -1.01
C CYS A 294 17.78 -4.34 -0.54
N ALA A 295 18.80 -4.25 -1.39
CA ALA A 295 20.18 -4.46 -0.98
C ALA A 295 20.62 -3.45 0.08
N ILE A 296 20.33 -2.17 -0.15
CA ILE A 296 20.61 -1.12 0.84
C ILE A 296 19.80 -1.35 2.11
N ALA A 297 18.51 -1.70 1.99
CA ALA A 297 17.67 -2.02 3.14
C ALA A 297 18.23 -3.21 3.95
N GLY A 298 18.74 -4.25 3.28
CA GLY A 298 19.42 -5.38 3.91
C GLY A 298 20.65 -4.95 4.72
N CYS A 299 21.51 -4.11 4.14
CA CYS A 299 22.66 -3.54 4.87
C CYS A 299 22.23 -2.74 6.11
N ILE A 300 21.14 -1.96 6.01
CA ILE A 300 20.61 -1.21 7.15
C ILE A 300 20.00 -2.16 8.19
N ILE A 301 19.30 -3.23 7.79
CA ILE A 301 18.79 -4.25 8.72
C ILE A 301 19.93 -4.93 9.47
N ALA A 302 21.06 -5.23 8.81
CA ALA A 302 22.25 -5.73 9.49
C ALA A 302 22.78 -4.73 10.54
N GLY A 303 22.76 -3.42 10.23
CA GLY A 303 23.06 -2.35 11.20
C GLY A 303 22.05 -2.31 12.34
N VAL A 304 20.75 -2.53 12.07
CA VAL A 304 19.71 -2.64 13.11
C VAL A 304 19.94 -3.83 14.02
N ILE A 305 20.32 -4.99 13.46
CA ILE A 305 20.67 -6.18 14.26
C ILE A 305 21.84 -5.87 15.21
N ALA A 306 22.88 -5.20 14.73
CA ALA A 306 24.00 -4.74 15.57
C ALA A 306 23.53 -3.70 16.60
N GLY A 307 22.66 -2.76 16.22
CA GLY A 307 22.09 -1.76 17.12
C GLY A 307 21.28 -2.39 18.27
N LEU A 308 20.48 -3.42 17.97
CA LEU A 308 19.74 -4.20 18.97
C LEU A 308 20.67 -4.94 19.93
N SER A 309 21.74 -5.58 19.41
CA SER A 309 22.68 -6.34 20.23
C SER A 309 23.52 -5.45 21.13
N LEU A 310 23.88 -4.25 20.67
CA LEU A 310 24.63 -3.25 21.42
C LEU A 310 23.74 -2.29 22.23
N ASN A 311 22.43 -2.53 22.26
CA ASN A 311 21.41 -1.68 22.88
C ASN A 311 21.47 -0.20 22.42
N GLN A 312 21.80 0.01 21.14
CA GLN A 312 21.95 1.34 20.52
C GLN A 312 20.59 1.82 19.97
N PHE A 313 19.81 2.49 20.79
CA PHE A 313 18.47 2.94 20.50
C PHE A 313 18.37 3.79 19.23
N ILE A 314 19.22 4.82 19.09
CA ILE A 314 19.17 5.75 17.94
C ILE A 314 19.43 5.02 16.63
N VAL A 315 20.43 4.13 16.60
CA VAL A 315 20.76 3.34 15.40
C VAL A 315 19.58 2.48 14.96
N THR A 316 18.88 1.88 15.90
CA THR A 316 17.72 1.03 15.65
C THR A 316 16.54 1.82 15.08
N VAL A 317 16.15 2.93 15.72
CA VAL A 317 15.01 3.75 15.27
C VAL A 317 15.27 4.40 13.92
N VAL A 318 16.46 4.97 13.72
CA VAL A 318 16.85 5.55 12.44
C VAL A 318 16.93 4.47 11.36
N GLY A 319 17.46 3.30 11.69
CA GLY A 319 17.50 2.15 10.79
C GLY A 319 16.10 1.73 10.34
N PHE A 320 15.13 1.61 11.24
CA PHE A 320 13.73 1.32 10.90
C PHE A 320 13.15 2.33 9.93
N ALA A 321 13.36 3.63 10.18
CA ALA A 321 12.85 4.71 9.32
C ALA A 321 13.46 4.62 7.90
N ILE A 322 14.78 4.39 7.78
CA ILE A 322 15.45 4.26 6.48
C ILE A 322 14.97 3.00 5.73
N VAL A 323 14.85 1.87 6.41
CA VAL A 323 14.30 0.64 5.79
C VAL A 323 12.89 0.90 5.27
N CYS A 324 12.02 1.51 6.06
CA CYS A 324 10.66 1.86 5.64
C CYS A 324 10.64 2.80 4.42
N LEU A 325 11.55 3.78 4.34
CA LEU A 325 11.71 4.64 3.16
C LEU A 325 12.04 3.84 1.90
N LEU A 326 13.05 2.97 1.99
CA LEU A 326 13.52 2.18 0.85
C LEU A 326 12.46 1.20 0.34
N VAL A 327 11.79 0.47 1.26
CA VAL A 327 10.70 -0.45 0.88
C VAL A 327 9.46 0.29 0.40
N SER A 328 9.15 1.48 0.92
CA SER A 328 8.08 2.34 0.39
C SER A 328 8.38 2.83 -1.02
N SER A 329 9.66 3.10 -1.33
CA SER A 329 10.10 3.38 -2.70
C SER A 329 9.84 2.18 -3.62
N CYS A 330 10.15 0.94 -3.20
CA CYS A 330 9.81 -0.26 -3.96
C CYS A 330 8.31 -0.40 -4.19
N ASN A 331 7.49 -0.19 -3.15
CA ASN A 331 6.03 -0.24 -3.27
C ASN A 331 5.50 0.78 -4.28
N SER A 332 6.05 2.00 -4.30
CA SER A 332 5.67 3.02 -5.28
C SER A 332 6.00 2.58 -6.72
N VAL A 333 7.14 1.93 -6.92
CA VAL A 333 7.50 1.33 -8.23
C VAL A 333 6.47 0.27 -8.63
N ILE A 334 6.18 -0.66 -7.74
CA ILE A 334 5.34 -1.84 -7.99
C ILE A 334 3.87 -1.45 -8.24
N THR A 335 3.30 -0.62 -7.38
CA THR A 335 1.85 -0.35 -7.40
C THR A 335 1.44 0.83 -8.26
N SER A 336 2.37 1.74 -8.57
CA SER A 336 2.06 2.99 -9.26
C SER A 336 2.90 3.22 -10.51
N ILE A 337 4.23 3.26 -10.39
CA ILE A 337 5.11 3.69 -11.49
C ILE A 337 5.10 2.67 -12.63
N PHE A 338 5.34 1.39 -12.34
CA PHE A 338 5.36 0.33 -13.35
C PHE A 338 4.02 0.21 -14.10
N PRO A 339 2.84 0.13 -13.45
CA PRO A 339 1.56 0.12 -14.15
C PRO A 339 1.33 1.34 -15.05
N MET A 340 1.78 2.54 -14.63
CA MET A 340 1.66 3.74 -15.45
C MET A 340 2.51 3.67 -16.72
N PHE A 341 3.75 3.16 -16.63
CA PHE A 341 4.63 2.97 -17.80
C PHE A 341 4.12 1.90 -18.78
N MET A 342 3.27 1.00 -18.31
CA MET A 342 2.66 -0.05 -19.14
C MET A 342 1.33 0.38 -19.78
N LYS A 343 0.89 1.64 -19.59
CA LYS A 343 -0.33 2.19 -20.22
C LYS A 343 -0.21 2.08 -21.75
N GLY A 344 -1.24 1.51 -22.39
CA GLY A 344 -1.27 1.25 -23.83
C GLY A 344 -0.64 -0.08 -24.28
N LYS A 345 0.17 -0.75 -23.44
CA LYS A 345 0.76 -2.07 -23.74
C LYS A 345 -0.02 -3.22 -23.07
N ILE A 346 -0.52 -2.98 -21.87
CA ILE A 346 -1.36 -3.91 -21.09
C ILE A 346 -2.43 -3.08 -20.37
N ASN A 347 -3.50 -3.75 -19.92
CA ASN A 347 -4.50 -3.12 -19.06
C ASN A 347 -3.86 -2.72 -17.71
N SER A 348 -3.46 -1.45 -17.61
CA SER A 348 -2.72 -0.92 -16.46
C SER A 348 -3.49 -1.03 -15.14
N GLY A 349 -4.83 -0.92 -15.19
CA GLY A 349 -5.68 -1.06 -14.00
C GLY A 349 -5.68 -2.49 -13.46
N LYS A 350 -5.80 -3.49 -14.33
CA LYS A 350 -5.69 -4.91 -13.93
C LYS A 350 -4.31 -5.23 -13.36
N MET A 351 -3.26 -4.72 -14.00
CA MET A 351 -1.88 -4.91 -13.54
C MET A 351 -1.65 -4.30 -12.17
N ALA A 352 -2.09 -3.06 -11.96
CA ALA A 352 -1.99 -2.39 -10.65
C ALA A 352 -2.75 -3.16 -9.56
N GLY A 353 -3.95 -3.67 -9.87
CA GLY A 353 -4.74 -4.47 -8.94
C GLY A 353 -4.05 -5.78 -8.54
N ILE A 354 -3.48 -6.51 -9.50
CA ILE A 354 -2.75 -7.77 -9.24
C ILE A 354 -1.51 -7.51 -8.38
N LEU A 355 -0.69 -6.52 -8.75
CA LEU A 355 0.53 -6.19 -8.01
C LEU A 355 0.22 -5.71 -6.59
N ASN A 356 -0.84 -4.91 -6.42
CA ASN A 356 -1.29 -4.48 -5.11
C ASN A 356 -1.81 -5.67 -4.27
N GLY A 357 -2.52 -6.62 -4.89
CA GLY A 357 -2.91 -7.88 -4.25
C GLY A 357 -1.72 -8.69 -3.75
N CYS A 358 -0.63 -8.79 -4.53
CA CYS A 358 0.62 -9.40 -4.07
C CYS A 358 1.22 -8.68 -2.84
N CYS A 359 1.17 -7.34 -2.81
CA CYS A 359 1.61 -6.58 -1.65
C CYS A 359 0.81 -6.96 -0.39
N TYR A 360 -0.50 -7.06 -0.47
CA TYR A 360 -1.33 -7.46 0.67
C TYR A 360 -1.17 -8.92 1.10
N LEU A 361 -0.77 -9.82 0.20
CA LEU A 361 -0.35 -11.17 0.60
C LEU A 361 0.86 -11.11 1.54
N GLY A 362 1.85 -10.27 1.26
CA GLY A 362 2.97 -10.03 2.16
C GLY A 362 2.53 -9.52 3.53
N SER A 363 1.65 -8.52 3.55
CA SER A 363 1.09 -7.96 4.79
C SER A 363 0.32 -9.01 5.61
N THR A 364 -0.41 -9.89 4.93
CA THR A 364 -1.18 -10.99 5.54
C THR A 364 -0.26 -11.96 6.28
N ILE A 365 0.80 -12.41 5.62
CA ILE A 365 1.78 -13.36 6.19
C ILE A 365 2.51 -12.75 7.39
N THR A 366 2.85 -11.49 7.28
CA THR A 366 3.72 -10.79 8.22
C THR A 366 3.10 -10.60 9.62
N SER A 367 1.84 -10.20 9.68
CA SER A 367 1.26 -9.80 10.96
C SER A 367 1.21 -10.95 11.96
N TYR A 368 0.75 -12.12 11.54
CA TYR A 368 0.78 -13.33 12.35
C TYR A 368 2.20 -13.94 12.41
N GLY A 369 2.84 -14.12 11.26
CA GLY A 369 4.07 -14.89 11.15
C GLY A 369 5.24 -14.29 11.96
N LEU A 370 5.43 -12.97 11.91
CA LEU A 370 6.47 -12.34 12.71
C LEU A 370 6.12 -12.31 14.20
N GLY A 371 4.85 -12.15 14.56
CA GLY A 371 4.39 -12.26 15.95
C GLY A 371 4.64 -13.64 16.51
N PHE A 372 4.23 -14.69 15.80
CA PHE A 372 4.48 -16.08 16.15
C PHE A 372 5.97 -16.38 16.33
N MET A 373 6.80 -15.92 15.40
CA MET A 373 8.26 -16.09 15.48
C MET A 373 8.81 -15.34 16.69
N ALA A 374 8.35 -14.12 16.97
CA ALA A 374 8.81 -13.34 18.09
C ALA A 374 8.43 -13.98 19.45
N ASP A 375 7.26 -14.62 19.56
CA ASP A 375 6.83 -15.33 20.76
C ASP A 375 7.70 -16.55 21.07
N HIS A 376 8.17 -17.28 20.04
CA HIS A 376 8.90 -18.54 20.22
C HIS A 376 10.43 -18.39 20.26
N VAL A 377 10.98 -17.46 19.46
CA VAL A 377 12.44 -17.33 19.27
C VAL A 377 12.94 -15.90 19.48
N GLY A 378 12.05 -14.97 19.82
CA GLY A 378 12.38 -13.56 20.05
C GLY A 378 12.58 -12.74 18.78
N TRP A 379 12.91 -11.44 18.95
CA TRP A 379 13.03 -10.50 17.84
C TRP A 379 14.29 -10.67 17.00
N TYR A 380 15.37 -11.18 17.55
CA TYR A 380 16.65 -11.32 16.86
C TYR A 380 16.54 -12.17 15.57
N PRO A 381 15.99 -13.41 15.62
CA PRO A 381 15.76 -14.22 14.43
C PRO A 381 14.78 -13.58 13.43
N VAL A 382 13.82 -12.79 13.90
CA VAL A 382 12.91 -12.05 13.01
C VAL A 382 13.68 -11.09 12.11
N PHE A 383 14.65 -10.34 12.65
CA PHE A 383 15.46 -9.43 11.85
C PHE A 383 16.38 -10.16 10.87
N TRP A 384 16.92 -11.33 11.26
CA TRP A 384 17.67 -12.18 10.34
C TRP A 384 16.80 -12.71 9.19
N LEU A 385 15.53 -13.04 9.46
CA LEU A 385 14.56 -13.39 8.43
C LEU A 385 14.33 -12.21 7.47
N LEU A 386 14.10 -10.99 7.97
CA LEU A 386 13.93 -9.81 7.14
C LEU A 386 15.16 -9.49 6.30
N PHE A 387 16.36 -9.66 6.86
CA PHE A 387 17.62 -9.58 6.13
C PHE A 387 17.68 -10.60 5.00
N GLY A 388 17.37 -11.87 5.30
CA GLY A 388 17.33 -12.96 4.31
C GLY A 388 16.35 -12.69 3.18
N ILE A 389 15.19 -12.09 3.45
CA ILE A 389 14.22 -11.68 2.44
C ILE A 389 14.84 -10.62 1.51
N CYS A 390 15.54 -9.63 2.03
CA CYS A 390 16.22 -8.62 1.21
C CYS A 390 17.29 -9.25 0.30
N ILE A 391 18.06 -10.23 0.80
CA ILE A 391 19.05 -10.97 0.00
C ILE A 391 18.34 -11.80 -1.08
N ALA A 392 17.25 -12.49 -0.74
CA ALA A 392 16.49 -13.29 -1.71
C ALA A 392 15.98 -12.42 -2.89
N VAL A 393 15.50 -11.20 -2.62
CA VAL A 393 15.11 -10.23 -3.65
C VAL A 393 16.29 -9.92 -4.58
N CYS A 394 17.50 -9.74 -4.05
CA CYS A 394 18.70 -9.49 -4.86
C CYS A 394 19.08 -10.70 -5.74
N VAL A 395 18.98 -11.92 -5.20
CA VAL A 395 19.22 -13.15 -5.96
C VAL A 395 18.20 -13.30 -7.11
N ILE A 396 16.93 -13.04 -6.82
CA ILE A 396 15.87 -13.06 -7.85
C ILE A 396 16.14 -12.02 -8.94
N ALA A 397 16.70 -10.86 -8.63
CA ALA A 397 17.11 -9.86 -9.63
C ALA A 397 18.21 -10.38 -10.56
N CYS A 398 19.17 -11.12 -10.05
CA CYS A 398 20.22 -11.74 -10.87
C CYS A 398 19.61 -12.76 -11.84
N VAL A 399 18.71 -13.63 -11.36
CA VAL A 399 18.00 -14.62 -12.19
C VAL A 399 17.13 -13.91 -13.25
N TYR A 400 16.37 -12.89 -12.86
CA TYR A 400 15.58 -12.06 -13.79
C TYR A 400 16.46 -11.46 -14.88
N SER A 401 17.60 -10.88 -14.52
CA SER A 401 18.52 -10.25 -15.48
C SER A 401 19.09 -11.26 -16.48
N ALA A 402 19.45 -12.46 -16.01
CA ALA A 402 19.93 -13.55 -16.86
C ALA A 402 18.84 -14.02 -17.86
N ILE A 403 17.62 -14.22 -17.39
CA ILE A 403 16.48 -14.60 -18.24
C ILE A 403 16.18 -13.50 -19.27
N LYS A 404 16.18 -12.25 -18.85
CA LYS A 404 15.94 -11.08 -19.71
C LYS A 404 16.96 -10.98 -20.83
N ILE A 405 18.24 -11.19 -20.54
CA ILE A 405 19.32 -11.20 -21.54
C ILE A 405 19.11 -12.34 -22.56
N ASN A 406 18.79 -13.54 -22.07
CA ASN A 406 18.54 -14.68 -22.95
C ASN A 406 17.32 -14.48 -23.86
N LEU A 407 16.23 -13.89 -23.35
CA LEU A 407 15.05 -13.56 -24.17
C LEU A 407 15.38 -12.54 -25.26
N LYS A 408 16.14 -11.48 -24.94
CA LYS A 408 16.57 -10.49 -25.92
C LYS A 408 17.45 -11.09 -27.00
N ARG A 409 18.43 -11.94 -26.66
CA ARG A 409 19.28 -12.63 -27.62
C ARG A 409 18.51 -13.55 -28.58
N LYS A 410 17.44 -14.20 -28.08
CA LYS A 410 16.56 -15.01 -28.92
C LYS A 410 15.78 -14.14 -29.91
N GLU A 411 15.30 -12.98 -29.48
CA GLU A 411 14.59 -12.02 -30.32
C GLU A 411 15.47 -11.52 -31.44
N GLU A 412 16.71 -11.09 -31.13
CA GLU A 412 17.69 -10.61 -32.09
C GLU A 412 18.00 -11.67 -33.16
N LYS A 413 18.16 -12.96 -32.77
CA LYS A 413 18.39 -14.06 -33.71
C LYS A 413 17.18 -14.33 -34.61
N THR A 414 15.96 -14.24 -34.08
CA THR A 414 14.74 -14.46 -34.88
C THR A 414 14.55 -13.34 -35.90
N VAL A 415 14.80 -12.08 -35.54
CA VAL A 415 14.72 -10.94 -36.45
C VAL A 415 15.77 -11.04 -37.55
N SER A 416 17.03 -11.39 -37.22
CA SER A 416 18.09 -11.57 -38.19
C SER A 416 17.79 -12.71 -39.16
N GLN A 417 17.16 -13.80 -38.70
CA GLN A 417 16.77 -14.90 -39.57
C GLN A 417 15.64 -14.51 -40.53
N GLU A 418 14.61 -13.80 -40.03
CA GLU A 418 13.51 -13.29 -40.85
C GLU A 418 14.00 -12.30 -41.94
N GLU A 419 15.02 -11.47 -41.61
CA GLU A 419 15.65 -10.55 -42.59
C GLU A 419 16.42 -11.29 -43.67
N ILE A 420 17.14 -12.38 -43.34
CA ILE A 420 17.86 -13.24 -44.30
C ILE A 420 16.84 -13.97 -45.18
N ASP A 421 15.81 -14.59 -44.61
CA ASP A 421 14.78 -15.32 -45.35
C ASP A 421 13.99 -14.40 -46.29
N GLN A 422 13.84 -13.10 -46.00
CA GLN A 422 13.22 -12.11 -46.87
C GLN A 422 14.16 -11.65 -48.00
N GLN A 423 15.49 -11.61 -47.78
CA GLN A 423 16.47 -11.31 -48.83
C GLN A 423 16.65 -12.47 -49.81
N ASP A 424 16.55 -13.71 -49.35
CA ASP A 424 16.63 -14.90 -50.20
C ASP A 424 15.35 -15.17 -51.02
N ALA A 425 14.23 -14.52 -50.64
CA ALA A 425 12.94 -14.64 -51.33
C ALA A 425 12.71 -13.55 -52.40
N CYS A 426 13.61 -12.57 -52.54
CA CYS A 426 13.60 -11.54 -53.56
C CYS A 426 14.62 -11.85 -54.67
#